data_42389aef070c0478628169560efe8c42
#
_entry.id   42389aef070c0478628169560efe8c42
#
_cell.length_a   1.000
_cell.length_b   1.000
_cell.length_c   1.000
_cell.angle_alpha   90.00
_cell.angle_beta   90.00
_cell.angle_gamma   90.00
#
_symmetry.space_group_name_H-M   'P 1'
#
loop_
_entity.id
_entity.type
_entity.pdbx_description
1 polymer ?
#
loop_
_entity_poly.entity_id
_entity_poly.type
_entity_poly.pdbx_seq_one_letter_code
_entity_poly.pdbx_strand_id
1 'polypeptide(L)'
;MNRYKNCIPEGTKEIEINTTLPMEINLDLLGGISFEKGCFIGQEVNARIKYKGLVKRKYVPIHFKNKNFSFSNLNKVDNKIFLESQNIGEVIALSLNKEDDVWYGIAKIKLSQLYLFEENNKLECDFCSSKIKINFPSYMLPLPRKI
;
A
#
# COMPACT_ATOMS: atom_id res chain seq x y z
N MET A 1 9.65 11.95 -4.73
CA MET A 1 8.44 12.22 -3.93
C MET A 1 7.13 11.82 -4.62
N ASN A 2 6.93 12.17 -5.90
CA ASN A 2 5.69 11.80 -6.63
C ASN A 2 5.40 10.29 -6.67
N ARG A 3 6.45 9.44 -6.70
CA ARG A 3 6.31 7.98 -6.71
C ARG A 3 5.54 7.46 -5.47
N TYR A 4 5.90 7.92 -4.27
CA TYR A 4 5.20 7.50 -3.05
C TYR A 4 3.77 8.05 -2.97
N LYS A 5 3.53 9.29 -3.38
CA LYS A 5 2.18 9.87 -3.42
C LYS A 5 1.25 9.08 -4.36
N ASN A 6 1.80 8.51 -5.43
CA ASN A 6 1.07 7.69 -6.39
C ASN A 6 1.18 6.18 -6.10
N CYS A 7 1.73 5.77 -4.95
CA CYS A 7 1.86 4.38 -4.57
C CYS A 7 2.54 3.50 -5.63
N ILE A 8 3.68 3.95 -6.16
CA ILE A 8 4.47 3.21 -7.15
C ILE A 8 5.70 2.63 -6.44
N PRO A 9 5.70 1.35 -6.04
CA PRO A 9 6.86 0.69 -5.47
C PRO A 9 7.90 0.38 -6.52
N GLU A 10 9.17 0.32 -6.13
CA GLU A 10 10.30 0.11 -7.03
C GLU A 10 11.39 -0.75 -6.38
N GLY A 11 11.88 -1.72 -7.16
CA GLY A 11 13.01 -2.56 -6.78
C GLY A 11 12.70 -3.57 -5.67
N THR A 12 13.68 -4.42 -5.38
CA THR A 12 13.55 -5.58 -4.48
C THR A 12 13.42 -5.23 -3.00
N LYS A 13 13.73 -3.98 -2.63
CA LYS A 13 13.55 -3.50 -1.25
C LYS A 13 12.10 -3.19 -0.92
N GLU A 14 11.31 -2.81 -1.92
CA GLU A 14 9.90 -2.43 -1.77
C GLU A 14 8.95 -3.51 -2.30
N ILE A 15 9.42 -4.32 -3.26
CA ILE A 15 8.66 -5.44 -3.85
C ILE A 15 9.36 -6.74 -3.46
N GLU A 16 8.75 -7.47 -2.54
CA GLU A 16 9.30 -8.73 -2.03
C GLU A 16 9.24 -9.81 -3.12
N ILE A 17 10.40 -10.39 -3.44
CA ILE A 17 10.52 -11.41 -4.48
C ILE A 17 9.74 -12.67 -4.09
N ASN A 18 9.03 -13.27 -5.04
CA ASN A 18 8.26 -14.52 -4.93
C ASN A 18 7.05 -14.47 -3.99
N THR A 19 6.77 -13.37 -3.31
CA THR A 19 5.65 -13.27 -2.36
C THR A 19 4.65 -12.19 -2.73
N THR A 20 5.09 -11.08 -3.34
CA THR A 20 4.23 -9.95 -3.71
C THR A 20 3.47 -10.24 -5.00
N LEU A 21 2.15 -10.19 -4.92
CA LEU A 21 1.30 -10.34 -6.10
C LEU A 21 1.23 -9.03 -6.89
N PRO A 22 1.20 -9.07 -8.23
CA PRO A 22 1.12 -7.87 -9.06
C PRO A 22 -0.08 -6.97 -8.72
N MET A 23 -1.21 -7.54 -8.34
CA MET A 23 -2.39 -6.77 -7.93
C MET A 23 -2.32 -6.19 -6.52
N GLU A 24 -1.44 -6.70 -5.65
CA GLU A 24 -1.16 -6.07 -4.36
C GLU A 24 -0.47 -4.71 -4.54
N ILE A 25 0.41 -4.60 -5.53
CA ILE A 25 1.14 -3.37 -5.90
C ILE A 25 0.43 -2.52 -6.95
N ASN A 26 -0.86 -2.77 -7.17
CA ASN A 26 -1.71 -2.02 -8.09
C ASN A 26 -1.28 -2.06 -9.58
N LEU A 27 -0.51 -3.05 -9.99
CA LEU A 27 0.03 -3.14 -11.34
C LEU A 27 -1.07 -3.28 -12.42
N ASP A 28 -2.19 -3.90 -12.06
CA ASP A 28 -3.41 -3.98 -12.87
C ASP A 28 -4.06 -2.61 -13.09
N LEU A 29 -4.13 -1.79 -12.03
CA LEU A 29 -4.72 -0.46 -12.10
C LEU A 29 -3.81 0.56 -12.80
N LEU A 30 -2.51 0.34 -12.73
CA LEU A 30 -1.48 1.15 -13.40
C LEU A 30 -1.26 0.75 -14.87
N GLY A 31 -2.04 -0.20 -15.41
CA GLY A 31 -1.92 -0.65 -16.79
C GLY A 31 -0.71 -1.57 -17.08
N GLY A 32 -0.03 -2.06 -16.02
CA GLY A 32 1.09 -2.98 -16.16
C GLY A 32 0.69 -4.42 -16.49
N ILE A 33 -0.60 -4.76 -16.38
CA ILE A 33 -1.16 -6.06 -16.73
C ILE A 33 -2.33 -5.87 -17.68
N SER A 34 -2.28 -6.52 -18.85
CA SER A 34 -3.43 -6.60 -19.76
C SER A 34 -4.12 -7.94 -19.58
N PHE A 35 -5.43 -7.92 -19.38
CA PHE A 35 -6.28 -9.12 -19.32
C PHE A 35 -6.98 -9.42 -20.64
N GLU A 36 -6.89 -8.52 -21.61
CA GLU A 36 -7.55 -8.63 -22.94
C GLU A 36 -6.63 -9.18 -24.01
N LYS A 37 -5.33 -9.37 -23.71
CA LYS A 37 -4.36 -9.97 -24.64
C LYS A 37 -4.42 -11.50 -24.59
N GLY A 38 -3.83 -12.14 -25.60
CA GLY A 38 -3.69 -13.59 -25.69
C GLY A 38 -2.94 -14.23 -24.50
N CYS A 39 -2.87 -15.55 -24.48
CA CYS A 39 -2.28 -16.33 -23.40
C CYS A 39 -0.81 -15.99 -23.15
N PHE A 40 -0.43 -15.91 -21.87
CA PHE A 40 0.94 -15.71 -21.42
C PHE A 40 1.21 -16.50 -20.13
N ILE A 41 2.48 -16.76 -19.84
CA ILE A 41 2.89 -17.48 -18.63
C ILE A 41 2.43 -16.72 -17.37
N GLY A 42 1.73 -17.41 -16.46
CA GLY A 42 1.19 -16.80 -15.23
C GLY A 42 -0.19 -16.13 -15.38
N GLN A 43 -0.76 -16.10 -16.59
CA GLN A 43 -2.08 -15.49 -16.82
C GLN A 43 -3.19 -16.10 -15.97
N GLU A 44 -3.22 -17.43 -15.83
CA GLU A 44 -4.27 -18.14 -15.08
C GLU A 44 -4.34 -17.68 -13.62
N VAL A 45 -3.17 -17.55 -12.97
CA VAL A 45 -3.08 -17.10 -11.58
C VAL A 45 -3.57 -15.65 -11.45
N ASN A 46 -3.10 -14.76 -12.32
CA ASN A 46 -3.48 -13.35 -12.30
C ASN A 46 -4.96 -13.15 -12.59
N ALA A 47 -5.51 -13.85 -13.59
CA ALA A 47 -6.93 -13.82 -13.92
C ALA A 47 -7.78 -14.33 -12.76
N ARG A 48 -7.41 -15.45 -12.14
CA ARG A 48 -8.10 -16.01 -10.97
C ARG A 48 -8.13 -15.03 -9.80
N ILE A 49 -7.01 -14.37 -9.51
CA ILE A 49 -6.93 -13.38 -8.44
C ILE A 49 -7.84 -12.19 -8.74
N LYS A 50 -7.81 -11.67 -9.96
CA LYS A 50 -8.67 -10.54 -10.39
C LYS A 50 -10.15 -10.87 -10.31
N TYR A 51 -10.58 -11.97 -10.93
CA TYR A 51 -12.00 -12.30 -11.06
C TYR A 51 -12.61 -12.94 -9.80
N LYS A 52 -11.81 -13.59 -8.95
CA LYS A 52 -12.29 -14.15 -7.68
C LYS A 52 -12.05 -13.26 -6.47
N GLY A 53 -11.50 -12.06 -6.66
CA GLY A 53 -11.27 -11.10 -5.58
C GLY A 53 -10.34 -11.63 -4.47
N LEU A 54 -9.31 -12.40 -4.82
CA LEU A 54 -8.43 -13.08 -3.87
C LEU A 54 -7.31 -12.19 -3.30
N VAL A 55 -7.25 -10.91 -3.68
CA VAL A 55 -6.29 -9.97 -3.12
C VAL A 55 -6.65 -9.70 -1.66
N LYS A 56 -5.75 -10.07 -0.76
CA LYS A 56 -5.96 -9.89 0.69
C LYS A 56 -5.34 -8.62 1.24
N ARG A 57 -4.35 -8.07 0.53
CA ARG A 57 -3.57 -6.89 0.93
C ARG A 57 -3.39 -5.99 -0.26
N LYS A 58 -3.22 -4.69 -0.01
CA LYS A 58 -2.88 -3.72 -1.05
C LYS A 58 -1.80 -2.76 -0.55
N TYR A 59 -0.97 -2.32 -1.48
CA TYR A 59 -0.07 -1.21 -1.27
C TYR A 59 -0.85 0.08 -1.40
N VAL A 60 -0.66 0.97 -0.43
CA VAL A 60 -1.32 2.28 -0.35
C VAL A 60 -0.33 3.36 0.01
N PRO A 61 -0.51 4.59 -0.47
CA PRO A 61 0.32 5.70 -0.07
C PRO A 61 -0.07 6.17 1.33
N ILE A 62 0.94 6.46 2.13
CA ILE A 62 0.79 6.98 3.47
C ILE A 62 1.57 8.28 3.64
N HIS A 63 1.13 9.13 4.56
CA HIS A 63 1.88 10.31 4.97
C HIS A 63 1.63 10.65 6.45
N PHE A 64 2.63 11.27 7.07
CA PHE A 64 2.54 11.76 8.44
C PHE A 64 3.58 12.84 8.73
N LYS A 65 3.36 13.62 9.80
CA LYS A 65 4.32 14.59 10.32
C LYS A 65 4.86 14.09 11.66
N ASN A 66 6.17 13.94 11.76
CA ASN A 66 6.85 13.69 13.02
C ASN A 66 8.31 14.14 12.91
N LYS A 67 8.64 15.23 13.58
CA LYS A 67 9.99 15.81 13.58
C LYS A 67 11.04 14.94 14.28
N ASN A 68 10.60 14.09 15.20
CA ASN A 68 11.47 13.23 15.99
C ASN A 68 11.62 11.83 15.40
N PHE A 69 10.97 11.56 14.25
CA PHE A 69 11.08 10.26 13.60
C PHE A 69 12.42 10.13 12.87
N SER A 70 13.14 9.05 13.15
CA SER A 70 14.37 8.70 12.44
C SER A 70 14.23 7.36 11.73
N PHE A 71 14.69 7.31 10.50
CA PHE A 71 14.67 6.10 9.66
C PHE A 71 15.51 4.94 10.24
N SER A 72 16.53 5.27 11.08
CA SER A 72 17.38 4.27 11.73
C SER A 72 16.65 3.37 12.73
N ASN A 73 15.42 3.75 13.12
CA ASN A 73 14.60 3.00 14.07
C ASN A 73 13.66 1.97 13.38
N LEU A 74 13.68 1.88 12.05
CA LEU A 74 12.89 0.90 11.29
C LEU A 74 13.56 -0.48 11.30
N ASN A 75 13.56 -1.12 12.46
CA ASN A 75 13.77 -2.56 12.54
C ASN A 75 12.50 -3.27 12.07
N LYS A 76 12.61 -4.50 11.56
CA LYS A 76 11.46 -5.28 11.04
C LYS A 76 10.28 -5.41 12.01
N VAL A 77 10.50 -5.15 13.30
CA VAL A 77 9.47 -5.21 14.35
C VAL A 77 8.69 -3.90 14.44
N ASP A 78 9.31 -2.77 14.09
CA ASP A 78 8.73 -1.43 14.29
C ASP A 78 8.00 -0.88 13.05
N ASN A 79 7.93 -1.63 11.94
CA ASN A 79 7.26 -1.22 10.73
C ASN A 79 5.74 -1.52 10.70
N LYS A 80 5.19 -2.07 11.77
CA LYS A 80 3.78 -2.45 11.87
C LYS A 80 2.87 -1.25 12.05
N ILE A 81 1.71 -1.33 11.42
CA ILE A 81 0.64 -0.33 11.49
C ILE A 81 -0.51 -0.91 12.29
N PHE A 82 -1.05 -0.11 13.21
CA PHE A 82 -2.15 -0.51 14.07
C PHE A 82 -3.35 0.41 13.90
N LEU A 83 -4.54 -0.16 13.96
CA LEU A 83 -5.81 0.53 14.08
C LEU A 83 -6.54 -0.07 15.29
N GLU A 84 -6.87 0.77 16.29
CA GLU A 84 -7.52 0.30 17.54
C GLU A 84 -6.81 -0.92 18.16
N SER A 85 -5.48 -0.85 18.25
CA SER A 85 -4.60 -1.94 18.75
C SER A 85 -4.53 -3.20 17.89
N GLN A 86 -5.22 -3.26 16.76
CA GLN A 86 -5.14 -4.37 15.81
C GLN A 86 -4.07 -4.09 14.75
N ASN A 87 -3.18 -5.04 14.52
CA ASN A 87 -2.22 -4.94 13.41
C ASN A 87 -2.97 -5.07 12.07
N ILE A 88 -2.97 -4.00 11.28
CA ILE A 88 -3.63 -3.94 9.96
C ILE A 88 -2.66 -4.05 8.79
N GLY A 89 -1.36 -3.86 9.00
CA GLY A 89 -0.38 -3.90 7.94
C GLY A 89 1.02 -3.49 8.39
N GLU A 90 1.83 -3.11 7.43
CA GLU A 90 3.23 -2.72 7.64
C GLU A 90 3.66 -1.61 6.67
N VAL A 91 4.58 -0.78 7.12
CA VAL A 91 5.25 0.23 6.28
C VAL A 91 6.35 -0.47 5.46
N ILE A 92 6.34 -0.22 4.15
CA ILE A 92 7.31 -0.80 3.21
C ILE A 92 8.46 0.17 2.93
N ALA A 93 8.12 1.44 2.71
CA ALA A 93 9.10 2.46 2.38
C ALA A 93 8.65 3.84 2.88
N LEU A 94 9.62 4.67 3.25
CA LEU A 94 9.41 6.05 3.70
C LEU A 94 10.46 6.98 3.09
N SER A 95 10.08 8.22 2.87
CA SER A 95 10.98 9.31 2.49
C SER A 95 10.49 10.63 3.08
N LEU A 96 11.41 11.40 3.64
CA LEU A 96 11.11 12.74 4.15
C LEU A 96 11.11 13.76 3.00
N ASN A 97 10.04 14.51 2.86
CA ASN A 97 10.03 15.72 2.05
C ASN A 97 10.48 16.90 2.93
N LYS A 98 11.66 17.43 2.66
CA LYS A 98 12.26 18.53 3.44
C LYS A 98 11.55 19.87 3.26
N GLU A 99 10.77 20.03 2.20
CA GLU A 99 10.08 21.30 1.90
C GLU A 99 8.87 21.52 2.84
N ASP A 100 8.11 20.47 3.12
CA ASP A 100 6.89 20.52 3.93
C ASP A 100 7.01 19.79 5.27
N ASP A 101 8.18 19.20 5.55
CA ASP A 101 8.49 18.42 6.74
C ASP A 101 7.50 17.26 6.95
N VAL A 102 7.12 16.62 5.84
CA VAL A 102 6.18 15.48 5.79
C VAL A 102 6.89 14.23 5.34
N TRP A 103 6.67 13.15 6.07
CA TRP A 103 7.04 11.81 5.64
C TRP A 103 5.99 11.26 4.68
N TYR A 104 6.44 10.83 3.51
CA TYR A 104 5.63 10.10 2.54
C TYR A 104 6.17 8.69 2.39
N GLY A 105 5.28 7.74 2.19
CA GLY A 105 5.69 6.35 2.03
C GLY A 105 4.64 5.47 1.42
N ILE A 106 4.96 4.18 1.41
CA ILE A 106 4.09 3.10 0.94
C ILE A 106 3.91 2.11 2.09
N ALA A 107 2.68 1.72 2.33
CA ALA A 107 2.33 0.67 3.29
C ALA A 107 1.58 -0.47 2.61
N LYS A 108 1.77 -1.69 3.11
CA LYS A 108 1.03 -2.88 2.72
C LYS A 108 -0.03 -3.17 3.76
N ILE A 109 -1.28 -2.94 3.45
CA ILE A 109 -2.41 -3.00 4.40
C ILE A 109 -3.42 -4.06 3.96
N LYS A 110 -4.07 -4.70 4.92
CA LYS A 110 -5.16 -5.65 4.68
C LYS A 110 -6.32 -4.97 3.98
N LEU A 111 -6.78 -5.52 2.87
CA LEU A 111 -7.86 -4.94 2.07
C LEU A 111 -9.15 -4.77 2.87
N SER A 112 -9.46 -5.71 3.77
CA SER A 112 -10.65 -5.60 4.66
C SER A 112 -10.63 -4.36 5.56
N GLN A 113 -9.45 -3.88 5.93
CA GLN A 113 -9.29 -2.68 6.73
C GLN A 113 -9.31 -1.41 5.87
N LEU A 114 -8.85 -1.51 4.61
CA LEU A 114 -8.84 -0.35 3.71
C LEU A 114 -10.23 0.18 3.38
N TYR A 115 -11.26 -0.66 3.43
CA TYR A 115 -12.65 -0.20 3.23
C TYR A 115 -13.08 0.83 4.28
N LEU A 116 -12.59 0.73 5.52
CA LEU A 116 -12.86 1.71 6.57
C LEU A 116 -12.29 3.09 6.22
N PHE A 117 -11.11 3.11 5.58
CA PHE A 117 -10.47 4.36 5.12
C PHE A 117 -11.13 4.91 3.84
N GLU A 118 -11.70 4.05 2.99
CA GLU A 118 -12.49 4.48 1.83
C GLU A 118 -13.78 5.17 2.27
N GLU A 119 -14.44 4.65 3.30
CA GLU A 119 -15.68 5.22 3.88
C GLU A 119 -15.39 6.48 4.71
N ASN A 120 -14.27 6.51 5.41
CA ASN A 120 -13.84 7.62 6.25
C ASN A 120 -12.40 8.03 5.94
N ASN A 121 -12.23 8.95 5.00
CA ASN A 121 -10.91 9.47 4.58
C ASN A 121 -10.17 10.28 5.65
N LYS A 122 -10.80 10.60 6.79
CA LYS A 122 -10.16 11.24 7.95
C LYS A 122 -9.63 10.24 8.97
N LEU A 123 -9.88 8.95 8.76
CA LEU A 123 -9.40 7.91 9.66
C LEU A 123 -7.86 7.90 9.69
N GLU A 124 -7.29 7.76 10.87
CA GLU A 124 -5.86 7.69 11.12
C GLU A 124 -5.51 6.37 11.77
N CYS A 125 -4.33 5.86 11.49
CA CYS A 125 -3.79 4.66 12.14
C CYS A 125 -2.46 4.95 12.81
N ASP A 126 -2.06 4.07 13.72
CA ASP A 126 -0.89 4.24 14.56
C ASP A 126 0.35 3.58 13.95
N PHE A 127 1.45 4.34 13.95
CA PHE A 127 2.76 3.88 13.50
C PHE A 127 3.86 4.60 14.29
N CYS A 128 4.70 3.86 15.04
CA CYS A 128 5.84 4.43 15.79
C CYS A 128 5.50 5.74 16.51
N SER A 129 4.49 5.74 17.36
CA SER A 129 4.02 6.93 18.09
C SER A 129 3.55 8.10 17.20
N SER A 130 3.30 7.86 15.94
CA SER A 130 2.74 8.83 14.98
C SER A 130 1.38 8.39 14.50
N LYS A 131 0.54 9.38 14.16
CA LYS A 131 -0.69 9.13 13.41
C LYS A 131 -0.41 9.26 11.93
N ILE A 132 -0.65 8.19 11.18
CA ILE A 132 -0.50 8.19 9.73
C ILE A 132 -1.85 8.26 9.03
N LYS A 133 -1.86 8.91 7.87
CA LYS A 133 -3.02 9.03 6.99
C LYS A 133 -2.77 8.28 5.69
N ILE A 134 -3.84 7.69 5.16
CA ILE A 134 -3.86 7.09 3.83
C ILE A 134 -4.52 8.08 2.88
N ASN A 135 -3.89 8.34 1.74
CA ASN A 135 -4.45 9.22 0.72
C ASN A 135 -4.51 8.48 -0.61
N PHE A 136 -5.66 7.87 -0.91
CA PHE A 136 -5.85 7.09 -2.12
C PHE A 136 -5.72 7.95 -3.39
N PRO A 137 -4.81 7.61 -4.31
CA PRO A 137 -4.86 8.17 -5.66
C PRO A 137 -6.17 7.80 -6.36
N SER A 138 -6.64 8.66 -7.26
CA SER A 138 -7.92 8.46 -7.95
C SER A 138 -8.03 7.14 -8.69
N TYR A 139 -6.94 6.63 -9.25
CA TYR A 139 -6.91 5.36 -9.97
C TYR A 139 -7.15 4.13 -9.07
N MET A 140 -6.99 4.26 -7.75
CA MET A 140 -7.21 3.17 -6.79
C MET A 140 -8.66 3.04 -6.33
N LEU A 141 -9.47 4.06 -6.56
CA LEU A 141 -10.86 4.09 -6.10
C LEU A 141 -11.84 3.79 -7.25
N PRO A 142 -12.94 3.08 -6.98
CA PRO A 142 -13.25 2.40 -5.72
C PRO A 142 -12.34 1.19 -5.49
N LEU A 143 -12.14 0.83 -4.21
CA LEU A 143 -11.37 -0.36 -3.87
C LEU A 143 -12.03 -1.63 -4.41
N PRO A 144 -11.24 -2.64 -4.87
CA PRO A 144 -11.78 -3.87 -5.42
C PRO A 144 -12.60 -4.62 -4.37
N ARG A 145 -13.89 -4.84 -4.64
CA ARG A 145 -14.79 -5.61 -3.80
C ARG A 145 -14.88 -7.05 -4.29
N LYS A 146 -15.14 -7.99 -3.38
CA LYS A 146 -15.46 -9.37 -3.79
C LYS A 146 -16.76 -9.34 -4.61
N ILE A 147 -16.70 -9.95 -5.77
CA ILE A 147 -17.88 -10.27 -6.57
C ILE A 147 -18.60 -11.43 -5.93
#